data_19dfa9f645335696120a02863a4ade71
#
_entry.id   19dfa9f645335696120a02863a4ade71
#
_cell.length_a   1.000
_cell.length_b   1.000
_cell.length_c   1.000
_cell.angle_alpha   90.00
_cell.angle_beta   90.00
_cell.angle_gamma   90.00
#
_symmetry.space_group_name_H-M   'P 1'
#
loop_
_entity.id
_entity.type
_entity.pdbx_description
1 polymer ?
#
loop_
_entity_poly.entity_id
_entity_poly.type
_entity_poly.pdbx_seq_one_letter_code
_entity_poly.pdbx_strand_id
1 'polypeptide(L)'
;MKKRLTFGALLIMAALSLHDLAGFAQSVMTPPGKLVTSAQWKKMIDDDKPALGGVAGQGARILPPETFMIRRRLPGANNASLHSKEADGANVTEAYYIIEGSGEQITGGSFDPKDRTAGIKGGETHPFKPGDVIIIPPGTAHWFSKINGHVTYIQARFPGNVLEEGARRAETGKR
;
A
#
# COMPACT_ATOMS: atom_id res chain seq x y z
N MET A 1 28.56 -91.25 9.51
CA MET A 1 29.35 -90.39 8.59
C MET A 1 28.42 -89.40 7.93
N LYS A 2 28.44 -88.15 8.35
CA LYS A 2 27.58 -87.12 7.85
C LYS A 2 28.38 -86.12 6.98
N LYS A 3 28.08 -86.09 5.70
CA LYS A 3 28.68 -85.13 4.75
C LYS A 3 28.00 -83.76 4.91
N ARG A 4 28.77 -82.74 5.18
CA ARG A 4 28.30 -81.33 5.18
C ARG A 4 28.52 -80.79 3.81
N LEU A 5 27.40 -80.34 3.14
CA LEU A 5 27.41 -79.50 1.96
C LEU A 5 27.53 -78.08 2.40
N THR A 6 28.55 -77.37 1.99
CA THR A 6 28.72 -75.96 2.11
C THR A 6 28.09 -75.29 0.88
N PHE A 7 27.00 -74.53 1.09
CA PHE A 7 26.43 -73.68 0.07
C PHE A 7 27.12 -72.30 0.13
N GLY A 8 27.87 -72.00 -0.91
CA GLY A 8 28.42 -70.68 -1.10
C GLY A 8 27.36 -69.74 -1.63
N ALA A 9 26.98 -68.76 -0.83
CA ALA A 9 26.07 -67.70 -1.30
C ALA A 9 26.88 -66.63 -2.05
N LEU A 10 26.64 -66.54 -3.33
CA LEU A 10 27.17 -65.47 -4.21
C LEU A 10 26.37 -64.19 -4.00
N LEU A 11 26.97 -63.22 -3.30
CA LEU A 11 26.35 -61.91 -3.11
C LEU A 11 26.56 -61.09 -4.40
N ILE A 12 25.55 -60.94 -5.20
CA ILE A 12 25.53 -60.01 -6.33
C ILE A 12 25.15 -58.64 -5.75
N MET A 13 26.12 -57.77 -5.53
CA MET A 13 25.90 -56.36 -5.25
C MET A 13 25.47 -55.68 -6.54
N ALA A 14 24.18 -55.44 -6.69
CA ALA A 14 23.67 -54.54 -7.71
C ALA A 14 23.99 -53.10 -7.27
N ALA A 15 25.00 -52.52 -7.91
CA ALA A 15 25.29 -51.09 -7.77
C ALA A 15 24.16 -50.33 -8.50
N LEU A 16 23.14 -49.91 -7.76
CA LEU A 16 22.18 -48.93 -8.23
C LEU A 16 22.91 -47.58 -8.38
N SER A 17 23.17 -47.20 -9.62
CA SER A 17 23.69 -45.90 -9.96
C SER A 17 22.70 -44.80 -9.55
N LEU A 18 23.08 -44.05 -8.51
CA LEU A 18 22.38 -42.83 -8.05
C LEU A 18 22.56 -41.66 -9.04
N HIS A 19 22.16 -41.83 -10.29
CA HIS A 19 22.36 -40.78 -11.31
C HIS A 19 21.06 -40.26 -11.93
N ASP A 20 19.90 -40.51 -11.35
CA ASP A 20 18.63 -39.93 -11.87
C ASP A 20 17.81 -39.23 -10.77
N LEU A 21 18.48 -38.44 -9.91
CA LEU A 21 17.81 -37.37 -9.17
C LEU A 21 17.99 -36.03 -9.92
N ALA A 22 17.83 -36.07 -11.25
CA ALA A 22 17.66 -34.86 -12.04
C ALA A 22 16.35 -34.19 -11.62
N GLY A 23 16.49 -33.19 -10.78
CA GLY A 23 15.63 -32.05 -10.55
C GLY A 23 14.18 -32.16 -11.00
N PHE A 24 13.32 -32.77 -10.21
CA PHE A 24 11.94 -32.32 -10.16
C PHE A 24 11.96 -30.91 -9.58
N ALA A 25 12.01 -29.89 -10.46
CA ALA A 25 11.73 -28.54 -10.05
C ALA A 25 10.34 -28.57 -9.39
N GLN A 26 10.31 -28.50 -8.06
CA GLN A 26 9.06 -28.38 -7.33
C GLN A 26 8.40 -27.09 -7.84
N SER A 27 7.28 -27.24 -8.56
CA SER A 27 6.48 -26.10 -8.94
C SER A 27 6.03 -25.41 -7.66
N VAL A 28 6.49 -24.17 -7.45
CA VAL A 28 6.06 -23.35 -6.30
C VAL A 28 4.63 -22.95 -6.57
N MET A 29 3.68 -23.51 -5.81
CA MET A 29 2.30 -23.04 -5.83
C MET A 29 2.23 -21.70 -5.11
N THR A 30 1.83 -20.66 -5.82
CA THR A 30 1.61 -19.33 -5.28
C THR A 30 0.12 -19.03 -5.18
N PRO A 31 -0.33 -18.24 -4.19
CA PRO A 31 -1.73 -17.83 -4.12
C PRO A 31 -2.08 -16.93 -5.32
N PRO A 32 -3.33 -16.98 -5.82
CA PRO A 32 -3.76 -16.10 -6.90
C PRO A 32 -3.78 -14.65 -6.47
N GLY A 33 -3.56 -13.73 -7.41
CA GLY A 33 -3.78 -12.31 -7.21
C GLY A 33 -5.26 -11.98 -6.97
N LYS A 34 -5.54 -10.81 -6.39
CA LYS A 34 -6.90 -10.32 -6.16
C LYS A 34 -7.23 -9.18 -7.12
N LEU A 35 -8.33 -9.32 -7.86
CA LEU A 35 -8.92 -8.23 -8.64
C LEU A 35 -10.03 -7.57 -7.83
N VAL A 36 -10.00 -6.24 -7.73
CA VAL A 36 -11.12 -5.42 -7.27
C VAL A 36 -11.56 -4.56 -8.45
N THR A 37 -12.74 -4.84 -8.98
CA THR A 37 -13.26 -4.14 -10.15
C THR A 37 -13.72 -2.72 -9.81
N SER A 38 -13.86 -1.86 -10.85
CA SER A 38 -14.38 -0.51 -10.66
C SER A 38 -15.79 -0.50 -10.07
N ALA A 39 -16.65 -1.44 -10.45
CA ALA A 39 -17.99 -1.57 -9.89
C ALA A 39 -17.95 -1.92 -8.38
N GLN A 40 -17.03 -2.80 -7.99
CA GLN A 40 -16.88 -3.19 -6.58
C GLN A 40 -16.43 -2.02 -5.70
N TRP A 41 -15.35 -1.32 -6.05
CA TRP A 41 -14.88 -0.22 -5.20
C TRP A 41 -15.83 0.98 -5.21
N LYS A 42 -16.53 1.27 -6.31
CA LYS A 42 -17.58 2.30 -6.36
C LYS A 42 -18.72 1.95 -5.38
N LYS A 43 -19.20 0.71 -5.41
CA LYS A 43 -20.20 0.25 -4.44
C LYS A 43 -19.70 0.35 -2.99
N MET A 44 -18.45 0.01 -2.70
CA MET A 44 -17.87 0.16 -1.36
C MET A 44 -17.88 1.62 -0.90
N ILE A 45 -17.58 2.57 -1.78
CA ILE A 45 -17.67 4.01 -1.48
C ILE A 45 -19.11 4.44 -1.23
N ASP A 46 -20.03 3.99 -2.05
CA ASP A 46 -21.46 4.38 -1.93
C ASP A 46 -22.10 3.78 -0.66
N ASP A 47 -21.66 2.60 -0.23
CA ASP A 47 -22.10 1.94 1.01
C ASP A 47 -21.46 2.56 2.26
N ASP A 48 -20.26 3.15 2.15
CA ASP A 48 -19.54 3.78 3.26
C ASP A 48 -20.11 5.19 3.53
N LYS A 49 -21.24 5.22 4.25
CA LYS A 49 -21.90 6.48 4.60
C LYS A 49 -21.01 7.24 5.59
N PRO A 50 -20.70 8.52 5.31
CA PRO A 50 -19.99 9.33 6.28
C PRO A 50 -20.80 9.41 7.58
N ALA A 51 -20.15 9.24 8.72
CA ALA A 51 -20.80 9.48 10.00
C ALA A 51 -21.36 10.90 10.02
N LEU A 52 -22.61 11.07 10.45
CA LEU A 52 -23.26 12.37 10.55
C LEU A 52 -22.36 13.33 11.36
N GLY A 53 -21.91 14.42 10.74
CA GLY A 53 -20.98 15.38 11.32
C GLY A 53 -19.51 14.99 11.22
N GLY A 54 -19.18 13.87 10.59
CA GLY A 54 -17.80 13.39 10.43
C GLY A 54 -17.15 13.89 9.14
N VAL A 55 -15.94 14.36 9.29
CA VAL A 55 -15.05 14.81 8.22
C VAL A 55 -14.46 13.64 7.41
N ALA A 56 -14.87 12.43 7.71
CA ALA A 56 -14.41 11.25 7.03
C ALA A 56 -15.06 11.15 5.65
N GLY A 57 -14.30 11.44 4.62
CA GLY A 57 -14.69 11.09 3.26
C GLY A 57 -14.95 9.59 3.18
N GLN A 58 -15.83 9.21 2.29
CA GLN A 58 -16.14 7.83 1.96
C GLN A 58 -14.89 7.09 1.49
N GLY A 59 -14.76 5.81 1.81
CA GLY A 59 -13.57 5.04 1.46
C GLY A 59 -13.83 3.56 1.22
N ALA A 60 -13.28 3.05 0.13
CA ALA A 60 -13.15 1.63 -0.14
C ALA A 60 -11.79 1.13 0.36
N ARG A 61 -11.78 0.37 1.46
CA ARG A 61 -10.56 -0.25 2.00
C ARG A 61 -10.21 -1.49 1.19
N ILE A 62 -9.20 -1.37 0.33
CA ILE A 62 -8.76 -2.46 -0.54
C ILE A 62 -7.79 -3.39 0.17
N LEU A 63 -6.82 -2.84 0.89
CA LEU A 63 -5.87 -3.56 1.72
C LEU A 63 -5.88 -3.00 3.16
N PRO A 64 -6.05 -3.85 4.19
CA PRO A 64 -5.91 -3.44 5.57
C PRO A 64 -4.42 -3.20 5.94
N PRO A 65 -4.12 -2.45 7.03
CA PRO A 65 -5.00 -1.62 7.84
C PRO A 65 -5.20 -0.19 7.32
N GLU A 66 -5.37 0.06 6.06
CA GLU A 66 -5.42 1.34 5.32
C GLU A 66 -4.17 1.61 4.46
N THR A 67 -3.45 0.54 4.14
CA THR A 67 -2.27 0.62 3.26
C THR A 67 -2.63 1.03 1.85
N PHE A 68 -3.81 0.61 1.37
CA PHE A 68 -4.33 0.97 0.05
C PHE A 68 -5.84 1.16 0.11
N MET A 69 -6.29 2.38 -0.21
CA MET A 69 -7.69 2.77 -0.20
C MET A 69 -8.04 3.55 -1.46
N ILE A 70 -9.31 3.51 -1.85
CA ILE A 70 -9.88 4.50 -2.76
C ILE A 70 -10.83 5.36 -1.93
N ARG A 71 -10.65 6.67 -1.95
CA ARG A 71 -11.41 7.61 -1.13
C ARG A 71 -12.14 8.62 -1.99
N ARG A 72 -13.33 9.03 -1.53
CA ARG A 72 -14.05 10.17 -2.06
C ARG A 72 -14.23 11.22 -0.98
N ARG A 73 -13.94 12.47 -1.32
CA ARG A 73 -14.21 13.62 -0.46
C ARG A 73 -15.09 14.62 -1.17
N LEU A 74 -15.94 15.27 -0.40
CA LEU A 74 -16.83 16.33 -0.85
C LEU A 74 -16.31 17.70 -0.38
N PRO A 75 -16.79 18.81 -0.97
CA PRO A 75 -16.54 20.16 -0.45
C PRO A 75 -16.99 20.29 1.00
N GLY A 76 -16.39 21.19 1.74
CA GLY A 76 -16.76 21.49 3.12
C GLY A 76 -15.76 20.93 4.12
N ALA A 77 -16.24 20.31 5.20
CA ALA A 77 -15.47 19.97 6.36
C ALA A 77 -14.33 18.95 6.08
N ASN A 78 -13.22 19.43 5.53
CA ASN A 78 -11.98 18.66 5.43
C ASN A 78 -11.06 19.07 6.57
N ASN A 79 -10.56 18.10 7.34
CA ASN A 79 -9.60 18.35 8.41
C ASN A 79 -8.18 18.34 7.87
N ALA A 80 -7.36 19.25 8.38
CA ALA A 80 -5.92 19.13 8.28
C ALA A 80 -5.46 17.81 8.94
N SER A 81 -4.54 17.13 8.30
CA SER A 81 -3.99 15.85 8.74
C SER A 81 -2.47 15.91 8.81
N LEU A 82 -1.93 15.14 9.73
CA LEU A 82 -0.50 14.93 9.89
C LEU A 82 -0.29 13.49 10.33
N HIS A 83 0.57 12.78 9.63
CA HIS A 83 0.99 11.45 10.01
C HIS A 83 2.48 11.46 10.29
N SER A 84 2.85 11.25 11.54
CA SER A 84 4.24 11.11 11.96
C SER A 84 4.33 10.19 13.17
N LYS A 85 5.54 9.73 13.44
CA LYS A 85 5.82 8.89 14.60
C LYS A 85 5.37 9.56 15.93
N GLU A 86 5.49 10.87 16.01
CA GLU A 86 5.15 11.65 17.20
C GLU A 86 3.66 12.00 17.28
N ALA A 87 3.01 12.23 16.13
CA ALA A 87 1.63 12.70 16.09
C ALA A 87 0.61 11.57 16.30
N ASP A 88 0.81 10.43 15.63
CA ASP A 88 -0.13 9.31 15.64
C ASP A 88 0.55 7.93 15.59
N GLY A 89 1.85 7.87 15.73
CA GLY A 89 2.65 6.64 15.62
C GLY A 89 2.86 6.15 14.19
N ALA A 90 2.29 6.81 13.21
CA ALA A 90 2.35 6.41 11.80
C ALA A 90 3.50 7.11 11.07
N ASN A 91 4.62 6.44 10.95
CA ASN A 91 5.74 6.91 10.12
C ASN A 91 5.54 6.44 8.68
N VAL A 92 4.69 7.14 7.94
CA VAL A 92 4.29 6.76 6.58
C VAL A 92 4.47 7.89 5.58
N THR A 93 4.88 7.53 4.37
CA THR A 93 4.72 8.36 3.18
C THR A 93 3.38 8.02 2.54
N GLU A 94 2.56 9.01 2.27
CA GLU A 94 1.32 8.84 1.51
C GLU A 94 1.51 9.24 0.04
N ALA A 95 0.89 8.50 -0.85
CA ALA A 95 0.77 8.86 -2.26
C ALA A 95 -0.71 8.91 -2.64
N TYR A 96 -1.14 10.03 -3.21
CA TYR A 96 -2.49 10.21 -3.74
C TYR A 96 -2.43 10.25 -5.27
N TYR A 97 -3.16 9.35 -5.92
CA TYR A 97 -3.40 9.40 -7.35
C TYR A 97 -4.83 9.83 -7.60
N ILE A 98 -5.02 10.96 -8.27
CA ILE A 98 -6.35 11.54 -8.51
C ILE A 98 -7.03 10.80 -9.65
N ILE A 99 -8.18 10.20 -9.37
CA ILE A 99 -9.01 9.48 -10.34
C ILE A 99 -10.05 10.42 -10.96
N GLU A 100 -10.76 11.19 -10.11
CA GLU A 100 -11.87 12.04 -10.52
C GLU A 100 -11.87 13.34 -9.71
N GLY A 101 -12.39 14.42 -10.30
CA GLY A 101 -12.54 15.69 -9.62
C GLY A 101 -11.31 16.58 -9.68
N SER A 102 -11.41 17.75 -9.08
CA SER A 102 -10.33 18.75 -9.05
C SER A 102 -10.42 19.62 -7.80
N GLY A 103 -9.36 20.34 -7.50
CA GLY A 103 -9.32 21.22 -6.35
C GLY A 103 -7.92 21.70 -6.05
N GLU A 104 -7.67 21.98 -4.76
CA GLU A 104 -6.39 22.43 -4.24
C GLU A 104 -6.07 21.65 -2.95
N GLN A 105 -4.85 21.20 -2.83
CA GLN A 105 -4.30 20.60 -1.61
C GLN A 105 -3.13 21.44 -1.11
N ILE A 106 -3.13 21.76 0.18
CA ILE A 106 -2.01 22.41 0.84
C ILE A 106 -1.19 21.33 1.55
N THR A 107 0.14 21.37 1.38
CA THR A 107 1.09 20.52 2.08
C THR A 107 2.13 21.36 2.81
N GLY A 108 2.63 20.88 3.97
CA GLY A 108 3.51 21.64 4.85
C GLY A 108 2.75 22.70 5.67
N GLY A 109 3.48 23.69 6.17
CA GLY A 109 2.91 24.73 7.04
C GLY A 109 2.55 24.22 8.44
N SER A 110 1.55 24.84 9.06
CA SER A 110 1.10 24.52 10.42
C SER A 110 -0.42 24.57 10.55
N PHE A 111 -0.99 23.80 11.48
CA PHE A 111 -2.39 23.84 11.84
C PHE A 111 -2.56 23.69 13.36
N ASP A 112 -3.72 24.12 13.87
CA ASP A 112 -4.08 23.88 15.27
C ASP A 112 -4.62 22.45 15.44
N PRO A 113 -3.97 21.57 16.23
CA PRO A 113 -4.49 20.22 16.48
C PRO A 113 -5.85 20.20 17.17
N LYS A 114 -6.25 21.30 17.85
CA LYS A 114 -7.54 21.44 18.52
C LYS A 114 -8.63 21.94 17.59
N ASP A 115 -8.25 22.61 16.49
CA ASP A 115 -9.16 23.07 15.44
C ASP A 115 -8.62 22.73 14.05
N ARG A 116 -8.69 21.47 13.72
CA ARG A 116 -8.21 20.96 12.44
C ARG A 116 -9.05 21.43 11.23
N THR A 117 -10.26 21.91 11.48
CA THR A 117 -11.16 22.44 10.43
C THR A 117 -10.75 23.83 9.98
N ALA A 118 -10.01 24.58 10.79
CA ALA A 118 -9.42 25.86 10.39
C ALA A 118 -8.37 25.73 9.27
N GLY A 119 -7.96 24.48 8.94
CA GLY A 119 -7.03 24.19 7.87
C GLY A 119 -5.59 24.47 8.21
N ILE A 120 -4.76 24.59 7.17
CA ILE A 120 -3.32 24.82 7.27
C ILE A 120 -2.99 26.29 6.99
N LYS A 121 -2.14 26.89 7.82
CA LYS A 121 -1.57 28.21 7.61
C LYS A 121 -0.17 28.06 7.03
N GLY A 122 0.11 28.79 5.96
CA GLY A 122 1.34 28.61 5.20
C GLY A 122 1.32 27.29 4.43
N GLY A 123 2.49 26.82 4.03
CA GLY A 123 2.61 25.62 3.21
C GLY A 123 2.51 25.93 1.71
N GLU A 124 2.63 24.90 0.90
CA GLU A 124 2.57 24.98 -0.54
C GLU A 124 1.19 24.51 -1.05
N THR A 125 0.60 25.29 -1.95
CA THR A 125 -0.69 24.96 -2.55
C THR A 125 -0.50 24.26 -3.89
N HIS A 126 -1.06 23.07 -4.01
CA HIS A 126 -1.02 22.23 -5.20
C HIS A 126 -2.42 22.15 -5.82
N PRO A 127 -2.71 22.84 -6.94
CA PRO A 127 -3.89 22.57 -7.72
C PRO A 127 -3.78 21.17 -8.33
N PHE A 128 -4.86 20.41 -8.32
CA PHE A 128 -4.87 19.05 -8.81
C PHE A 128 -6.07 18.76 -9.73
N LYS A 129 -5.88 17.77 -10.61
CA LYS A 129 -6.86 17.24 -11.56
C LYS A 129 -6.64 15.73 -11.76
N PRO A 130 -7.55 15.02 -12.45
CA PRO A 130 -7.37 13.60 -12.75
C PRO A 130 -6.03 13.31 -13.45
N GLY A 131 -5.35 12.26 -12.97
CA GLY A 131 -4.02 11.84 -13.43
C GLY A 131 -2.86 12.39 -12.60
N ASP A 132 -3.08 13.41 -11.79
CA ASP A 132 -2.02 13.95 -10.92
C ASP A 132 -1.70 13.03 -9.74
N VAL A 133 -0.44 13.08 -9.30
CA VAL A 133 0.06 12.37 -8.12
C VAL A 133 0.57 13.38 -7.11
N ILE A 134 0.13 13.24 -5.86
CA ILE A 134 0.62 14.05 -4.74
C ILE A 134 1.33 13.14 -3.76
N ILE A 135 2.59 13.44 -3.44
CA ILE A 135 3.40 12.68 -2.48
C ILE A 135 3.51 13.50 -1.20
N ILE A 136 3.20 12.87 -0.09
CA ILE A 136 3.18 13.47 1.24
C ILE A 136 4.17 12.70 2.12
N PRO A 137 5.36 13.25 2.38
CA PRO A 137 6.34 12.64 3.28
C PRO A 137 5.83 12.53 4.72
N PRO A 138 6.44 11.67 5.56
CA PRO A 138 6.13 11.63 6.98
C PRO A 138 6.31 13.00 7.64
N GLY A 139 5.43 13.34 8.58
CA GLY A 139 5.50 14.61 9.29
C GLY A 139 5.08 15.83 8.47
N THR A 140 4.55 15.63 7.26
CA THR A 140 4.05 16.72 6.43
C THR A 140 2.55 16.92 6.68
N ALA A 141 2.18 18.10 7.18
CA ALA A 141 0.78 18.51 7.28
C ALA A 141 0.16 18.57 5.88
N HIS A 142 -1.09 18.12 5.73
CA HIS A 142 -1.77 18.14 4.44
C HIS A 142 -3.27 18.33 4.59
N TRP A 143 -3.88 19.03 3.62
CA TRP A 143 -5.28 19.43 3.69
C TRP A 143 -5.84 19.72 2.30
N PHE A 144 -7.02 19.19 2.00
CA PHE A 144 -7.79 19.64 0.83
C PHE A 144 -8.45 20.97 1.14
N SER A 145 -7.83 22.06 0.72
CA SER A 145 -8.32 23.43 0.95
C SER A 145 -9.50 23.78 0.07
N LYS A 146 -9.58 23.16 -1.10
CA LYS A 146 -10.67 23.36 -2.05
C LYS A 146 -10.97 22.07 -2.80
N ILE A 147 -12.25 21.75 -2.95
CA ILE A 147 -12.75 20.64 -3.75
C ILE A 147 -13.87 21.15 -4.64
N ASN A 148 -13.75 20.96 -5.96
CA ASN A 148 -14.77 21.30 -6.93
C ASN A 148 -15.72 20.11 -7.13
N GLY A 149 -16.89 20.14 -6.47
CA GLY A 149 -17.87 19.06 -6.49
C GLY A 149 -17.44 17.85 -5.64
N HIS A 150 -16.48 17.06 -6.09
CA HIS A 150 -15.88 15.97 -5.32
C HIS A 150 -14.45 15.71 -5.80
N VAL A 151 -13.70 14.96 -5.03
CA VAL A 151 -12.46 14.32 -5.44
C VAL A 151 -12.49 12.83 -5.10
N THR A 152 -12.17 11.99 -6.08
CA THR A 152 -11.94 10.54 -5.86
C THR A 152 -10.48 10.26 -6.16
N TYR A 153 -9.78 9.60 -5.22
CA TYR A 153 -8.35 9.34 -5.33
C TYR A 153 -7.96 8.02 -4.68
N ILE A 154 -6.91 7.41 -5.20
CA ILE A 154 -6.20 6.33 -4.52
C ILE A 154 -5.33 6.95 -3.44
N GLN A 155 -5.41 6.40 -2.23
CA GLN A 155 -4.46 6.65 -1.16
C GLN A 155 -3.66 5.38 -0.92
N ALA A 156 -2.35 5.45 -1.15
CA ALA A 156 -1.41 4.39 -0.81
C ALA A 156 -0.48 4.88 0.30
N ARG A 157 -0.19 4.01 1.27
CA ARG A 157 0.74 4.28 2.38
C ARG A 157 1.94 3.38 2.27
N PHE A 158 3.10 3.96 2.34
CA PHE A 158 4.41 3.31 2.27
C PHE A 158 5.19 3.59 3.57
N PRO A 159 6.21 2.77 3.90
CA PRO A 159 7.14 3.09 4.97
C PRO A 159 7.72 4.49 4.81
N GLY A 160 7.92 5.21 5.94
CA GLY A 160 8.35 6.60 5.92
C GLY A 160 9.68 6.86 5.21
N ASN A 161 10.56 5.87 5.19
CA ASN A 161 11.88 5.94 4.55
C ASN A 161 11.88 5.61 3.04
N VAL A 162 10.72 5.36 2.42
CA VAL A 162 10.65 4.92 1.02
C VAL A 162 11.28 5.92 0.04
N LEU A 163 11.15 7.21 0.29
CA LEU A 163 11.73 8.25 -0.56
C LEU A 163 13.25 8.29 -0.46
N GLU A 164 13.80 8.14 0.74
CA GLU A 164 15.25 8.08 0.97
C GLU A 164 15.87 6.83 0.36
N GLU A 165 15.20 5.69 0.48
CA GLU A 165 15.63 4.44 -0.15
C GLU A 165 15.60 4.54 -1.67
N GLY A 166 14.58 5.18 -2.24
CA GLY A 166 14.48 5.44 -3.67
C GLY A 166 15.63 6.30 -4.17
N ALA A 167 15.95 7.39 -3.49
CA ALA A 167 17.06 8.27 -3.82
C ALA A 167 18.41 7.53 -3.77
N ARG A 168 18.68 6.79 -2.70
CA ARG A 168 19.93 5.99 -2.58
C ARG A 168 20.07 4.93 -3.68
N ARG A 169 18.98 4.29 -4.09
CA ARG A 169 19.00 3.32 -5.19
C ARG A 169 19.29 3.98 -6.53
N ALA A 170 18.73 5.15 -6.77
CA ALA A 170 18.99 5.92 -7.99
C ALA A 170 20.48 6.32 -8.10
N GLU A 171 21.08 6.79 -7.00
CA GLU A 171 22.49 7.16 -6.94
C GLU A 171 23.45 5.97 -7.13
N THR A 172 23.10 4.80 -6.60
CA THR A 172 23.94 3.59 -6.68
C THR A 172 23.73 2.77 -7.95
N GLY A 173 22.76 3.12 -8.79
CA GLY A 173 22.40 2.37 -10.00
C GLY A 173 21.89 0.94 -9.73
N LYS A 174 21.59 0.60 -8.48
CA LYS A 174 21.02 -0.71 -8.10
C LYS A 174 19.50 -0.67 -8.24
N ARG A 175 18.98 -1.46 -9.17
CA ARG A 175 17.55 -1.73 -9.36
C ARG A 175 17.09 -2.89 -8.48
#